data_e7ad109c9313beeccbe3177426fb1ef6
#
_entry.id   e7ad109c9313beeccbe3177426fb1ef6
#
_cell.length_a   1.000
_cell.length_b   1.000
_cell.length_c   1.000
_cell.angle_alpha   90.00
_cell.angle_beta   90.00
_cell.angle_gamma   90.00
#
_symmetry.space_group_name_H-M   'P 1'
#
loop_
_entity.id
_entity.type
_entity.pdbx_description
1 polymer ?
#
loop_
_entity_poly.entity_id
_entity_poly.type
_entity_poly.pdbx_seq_one_letter_code
_entity_poly.pdbx_strand_id
1 'polypeptide(L)'
;MPSKIVIGLGNPGQQYAQTRHNIGWMVLDRLADRAGWSGRARNKDAAVIVGGRYRGLDVLLAKPMTFMNDSGVAVRKILARERAPLVEMLVVVDDFSLPFGKLRFREGGGPGGHNGLRSIIDEMGTEGFSRLRVGIGEPDSGFIDHVLSAFEPEEKQRLDELLDAAADAVEAWARDGASKASNRYNAFELRPADADRSAPPGEVDGPPGPDGIRRTRTGWRKIRSEAPE
;
A
#
# COMPACT_ATOMS: atom_id res chain seq x y z
N MET A 1 -8.59 11.03 -19.55
CA MET A 1 -7.23 10.98 -18.94
C MET A 1 -7.41 10.62 -17.50
N PRO A 2 -6.53 9.78 -16.90
CA PRO A 2 -6.63 9.48 -15.48
C PRO A 2 -6.42 10.75 -14.66
N SER A 3 -7.24 10.94 -13.63
CA SER A 3 -7.09 12.04 -12.68
C SER A 3 -6.09 11.71 -11.58
N LYS A 4 -5.75 10.42 -11.42
CA LYS A 4 -4.78 9.93 -10.44
C LYS A 4 -3.95 8.80 -11.03
N ILE A 5 -2.64 8.85 -10.80
CA ILE A 5 -1.69 7.81 -11.21
C ILE A 5 -1.00 7.26 -9.96
N VAL A 6 -1.09 5.95 -9.76
CA VAL A 6 -0.41 5.26 -8.67
C VAL A 6 0.66 4.35 -9.24
N ILE A 7 1.89 4.59 -8.87
CA ILE A 7 3.07 3.79 -9.27
C ILE A 7 3.44 2.90 -8.09
N GLY A 8 3.40 1.58 -8.26
CA GLY A 8 3.97 0.65 -7.29
C GLY A 8 5.37 0.25 -7.74
N LEU A 9 6.37 0.41 -6.90
CA LEU A 9 7.73 -0.03 -7.20
C LEU A 9 7.94 -1.51 -6.86
N GLY A 10 8.80 -2.16 -7.63
CA GLY A 10 9.16 -3.56 -7.51
C GLY A 10 10.09 -3.99 -8.66
N ASN A 11 10.66 -5.18 -8.54
CA ASN A 11 11.49 -5.80 -9.56
C ASN A 11 10.71 -6.86 -10.35
N PRO A 12 10.87 -6.93 -11.68
CA PRO A 12 10.28 -7.98 -12.49
C PRO A 12 10.98 -9.33 -12.27
N GLY A 13 10.21 -10.41 -12.39
CA GLY A 13 10.68 -11.78 -12.24
C GLY A 13 10.04 -12.50 -11.06
N GLN A 14 9.78 -13.79 -11.26
CA GLN A 14 9.08 -14.60 -10.25
C GLN A 14 9.86 -14.71 -8.94
N GLN A 15 11.20 -14.70 -8.99
CA GLN A 15 12.08 -14.71 -7.82
C GLN A 15 11.90 -13.48 -6.91
N TYR A 16 11.41 -12.35 -7.44
CA TYR A 16 11.19 -11.12 -6.68
C TYR A 16 9.74 -10.93 -6.24
N ALA A 17 8.81 -11.73 -6.76
CA ALA A 17 7.38 -11.51 -6.59
C ALA A 17 6.92 -11.43 -5.12
N GLN A 18 7.61 -12.15 -4.22
CA GLN A 18 7.29 -12.22 -2.80
C GLN A 18 8.31 -11.49 -1.91
N THR A 19 9.21 -10.68 -2.51
CA THR A 19 10.21 -9.95 -1.72
C THR A 19 9.63 -8.66 -1.14
N ARG A 20 10.24 -8.18 -0.06
CA ARG A 20 9.88 -6.91 0.59
C ARG A 20 9.93 -5.74 -0.38
N HIS A 21 10.89 -5.75 -1.31
CA HIS A 21 11.06 -4.69 -2.33
C HIS A 21 9.90 -4.61 -3.33
N ASN A 22 9.08 -5.65 -3.41
CA ASN A 22 7.90 -5.71 -4.27
C ASN A 22 6.59 -5.31 -3.54
N ILE A 23 6.66 -4.81 -2.30
CA ILE A 23 5.45 -4.42 -1.58
C ILE A 23 4.63 -3.36 -2.30
N GLY A 24 5.29 -2.47 -3.06
CA GLY A 24 4.60 -1.50 -3.90
C GLY A 24 3.71 -2.18 -4.95
N TRP A 25 4.18 -3.25 -5.57
CA TRP A 25 3.39 -4.04 -6.52
C TRP A 25 2.24 -4.78 -5.82
N MET A 26 2.49 -5.35 -4.64
CA MET A 26 1.47 -6.07 -3.87
C MET A 26 0.31 -5.14 -3.48
N VAL A 27 0.60 -3.89 -3.10
CA VAL A 27 -0.43 -2.88 -2.80
C VAL A 27 -1.27 -2.56 -4.04
N LEU A 28 -0.64 -2.44 -5.22
CA LEU A 28 -1.37 -2.20 -6.46
C LEU A 28 -2.23 -3.40 -6.87
N ASP A 29 -1.77 -4.63 -6.63
CA ASP A 29 -2.58 -5.83 -6.86
C ASP A 29 -3.83 -5.82 -5.97
N ARG A 30 -3.66 -5.51 -4.67
CA ARG A 30 -4.78 -5.36 -3.74
C ARG A 30 -5.80 -4.31 -4.21
N LEU A 31 -5.33 -3.17 -4.71
CA LEU A 31 -6.20 -2.13 -5.27
C LEU A 31 -6.91 -2.59 -6.54
N ALA A 32 -6.21 -3.28 -7.43
CA ALA A 32 -6.81 -3.82 -8.66
C ALA A 32 -7.89 -4.86 -8.36
N ASP A 33 -7.67 -5.72 -7.36
CA ASP A 33 -8.65 -6.69 -6.90
C ASP A 33 -9.90 -6.01 -6.33
N ARG A 34 -9.72 -5.02 -5.45
CA ARG A 34 -10.83 -4.22 -4.89
C ARG A 34 -11.64 -3.48 -5.93
N ALA A 35 -10.98 -3.03 -7.01
CA ALA A 35 -11.62 -2.33 -8.11
C ALA A 35 -12.28 -3.26 -9.14
N GLY A 36 -12.12 -4.60 -9.00
CA GLY A 36 -12.59 -5.58 -9.98
C GLY A 36 -11.82 -5.50 -11.31
N TRP A 37 -10.54 -5.10 -11.26
CA TRP A 37 -9.68 -4.95 -12.44
C TRP A 37 -8.71 -6.11 -12.66
N SER A 38 -8.71 -7.12 -11.78
CA SER A 38 -7.87 -8.32 -11.91
C SER A 38 -8.07 -8.98 -13.27
N GLY A 39 -6.98 -9.38 -13.92
CA GLY A 39 -6.99 -9.92 -15.26
C GLY A 39 -7.16 -8.91 -16.40
N ARG A 40 -7.32 -7.61 -16.12
CA ARG A 40 -7.46 -6.54 -17.14
C ARG A 40 -6.16 -5.79 -17.41
N ALA A 41 -5.08 -6.14 -16.72
CA ALA A 41 -3.77 -5.51 -16.86
C ALA A 41 -3.19 -5.69 -18.26
N ARG A 42 -2.45 -4.69 -18.74
CA ARG A 42 -1.80 -4.68 -20.05
C ARG A 42 -0.36 -4.20 -19.94
N ASN A 43 0.52 -4.79 -20.75
CA ASN A 43 1.90 -4.32 -20.88
C ASN A 43 1.93 -3.07 -21.77
N LYS A 44 2.47 -1.97 -21.27
CA LYS A 44 2.64 -0.72 -22.01
C LYS A 44 3.73 0.15 -21.37
N ASP A 45 4.57 0.80 -22.21
CA ASP A 45 5.62 1.75 -21.78
C ASP A 45 6.59 1.19 -20.73
N ALA A 46 7.00 -0.06 -20.90
CA ALA A 46 7.81 -0.79 -19.94
C ALA A 46 7.16 -0.91 -18.53
N ALA A 47 5.84 -0.98 -18.49
CA ALA A 47 5.06 -1.19 -17.28
C ALA A 47 3.86 -2.12 -17.52
N VAL A 48 3.40 -2.77 -16.48
CA VAL A 48 2.07 -3.39 -16.41
C VAL A 48 1.12 -2.33 -15.87
N ILE A 49 0.09 -2.01 -16.65
CA ILE A 49 -0.89 -0.99 -16.31
C ILE A 49 -2.30 -1.56 -16.25
N VAL A 50 -3.09 -1.07 -15.34
CA VAL A 50 -4.53 -1.29 -15.28
C VAL A 50 -5.20 -0.02 -14.74
N GLY A 51 -6.41 0.26 -15.19
CA GLY A 51 -7.11 1.45 -14.72
C GLY A 51 -8.54 1.54 -15.22
N GLY A 52 -9.23 2.52 -14.69
CA GLY A 52 -10.63 2.80 -14.99
C GLY A 52 -11.23 3.71 -13.95
N ARG A 53 -12.56 3.77 -13.93
CA ARG A 53 -13.29 4.55 -12.93
C ARG A 53 -13.45 3.73 -11.64
N TYR A 54 -12.91 4.27 -10.55
CA TYR A 54 -12.99 3.67 -9.22
C TYR A 54 -13.41 4.71 -8.19
N ARG A 55 -14.49 4.47 -7.46
CA ARG A 55 -15.06 5.40 -6.45
C ARG A 55 -15.24 6.84 -6.97
N GLY A 56 -15.62 6.98 -8.24
CA GLY A 56 -15.88 8.30 -8.87
C GLY A 56 -14.66 8.99 -9.47
N LEU A 57 -13.45 8.43 -9.33
CA LEU A 57 -12.19 8.94 -9.88
C LEU A 57 -11.70 8.07 -11.03
N ASP A 58 -11.04 8.68 -12.00
CA ASP A 58 -10.32 7.96 -13.05
C ASP A 58 -8.90 7.67 -12.55
N VAL A 59 -8.62 6.40 -12.25
CA VAL A 59 -7.35 5.96 -11.65
C VAL A 59 -6.59 5.06 -12.61
N LEU A 60 -5.28 5.28 -12.70
CA LEU A 60 -4.33 4.39 -13.37
C LEU A 60 -3.37 3.81 -12.33
N LEU A 61 -3.28 2.49 -12.26
CA LEU A 61 -2.27 1.76 -11.51
C LEU A 61 -1.18 1.32 -12.48
N ALA A 62 0.09 1.50 -12.12
CA ALA A 62 1.21 1.13 -12.97
C ALA A 62 2.35 0.51 -12.16
N LYS A 63 2.79 -0.66 -12.61
CA LYS A 63 3.96 -1.39 -12.12
C LYS A 63 5.07 -1.27 -13.16
N PRO A 64 6.14 -0.48 -12.96
CA PRO A 64 7.31 -0.51 -13.82
C PRO A 64 7.83 -1.93 -13.99
N MET A 65 8.12 -2.32 -15.23
CA MET A 65 8.68 -3.65 -15.56
C MET A 65 10.19 -3.54 -15.87
N THR A 66 10.80 -2.44 -15.49
CA THR A 66 12.25 -2.24 -15.40
C THR A 66 12.76 -2.79 -14.08
N PHE A 67 14.08 -3.00 -13.96
CA PHE A 67 14.66 -3.18 -12.63
C PHE A 67 14.50 -1.90 -11.81
N MET A 68 14.59 -2.04 -10.47
CA MET A 68 14.31 -0.97 -9.52
C MET A 68 15.08 0.33 -9.84
N ASN A 69 16.37 0.23 -10.17
CA ASN A 69 17.24 1.36 -10.51
C ASN A 69 16.88 2.08 -11.83
N ASP A 70 15.99 1.51 -12.64
CA ASP A 70 15.54 2.08 -13.92
C ASP A 70 14.03 2.42 -13.90
N SER A 71 13.40 2.42 -12.73
CA SER A 71 11.96 2.68 -12.58
C SER A 71 11.54 4.03 -13.14
N GLY A 72 12.39 5.04 -13.04
CA GLY A 72 12.14 6.39 -13.54
C GLY A 72 11.88 6.45 -15.04
N VAL A 73 12.57 5.61 -15.82
CA VAL A 73 12.38 5.53 -17.29
C VAL A 73 10.93 5.15 -17.65
N ALA A 74 10.38 4.15 -16.96
CA ALA A 74 8.98 3.76 -17.18
C ALA A 74 8.02 4.85 -16.68
N VAL A 75 8.26 5.43 -15.51
CA VAL A 75 7.43 6.48 -14.93
C VAL A 75 7.35 7.70 -15.84
N ARG A 76 8.48 8.17 -16.37
CA ARG A 76 8.53 9.29 -17.34
C ARG A 76 7.66 9.02 -18.57
N LYS A 77 7.74 7.81 -19.14
CA LYS A 77 6.94 7.42 -20.31
C LYS A 77 5.43 7.42 -19.97
N ILE A 78 5.06 6.90 -18.81
CA ILE A 78 3.66 6.86 -18.35
C ILE A 78 3.12 8.29 -18.20
N LEU A 79 3.82 9.16 -17.47
CA LEU A 79 3.38 10.54 -17.25
C LEU A 79 3.28 11.34 -18.54
N ALA A 80 4.25 11.20 -19.46
CA ALA A 80 4.23 11.86 -20.76
C ALA A 80 3.02 11.41 -21.60
N ARG A 81 2.73 10.12 -21.64
CA ARG A 81 1.56 9.58 -22.36
C ARG A 81 0.25 10.06 -21.76
N GLU A 82 0.10 9.98 -20.46
CA GLU A 82 -1.14 10.37 -19.77
C GLU A 82 -1.28 11.90 -19.64
N ARG A 83 -0.23 12.66 -19.99
CA ARG A 83 -0.16 14.13 -19.82
C ARG A 83 -0.52 14.54 -18.39
N ALA A 84 -0.11 13.72 -17.41
CA ALA A 84 -0.44 13.91 -16.02
C ALA A 84 0.64 14.74 -15.31
N PRO A 85 0.26 15.74 -14.51
CA PRO A 85 1.21 16.49 -13.70
C PRO A 85 1.68 15.63 -12.51
N LEU A 86 2.90 15.89 -12.02
CA LEU A 86 3.49 15.15 -10.89
C LEU A 86 2.66 15.17 -9.62
N VAL A 87 1.88 16.23 -9.39
CA VAL A 87 1.00 16.37 -8.22
C VAL A 87 -0.11 15.30 -8.20
N GLU A 88 -0.45 14.74 -9.36
CA GLU A 88 -1.45 13.67 -9.51
C GLU A 88 -0.82 12.27 -9.47
N MET A 89 0.47 12.17 -9.17
CA MET A 89 1.19 10.92 -9.03
C MET A 89 1.46 10.60 -7.56
N LEU A 90 1.20 9.35 -7.18
CA LEU A 90 1.65 8.73 -5.93
C LEU A 90 2.57 7.57 -6.25
N VAL A 91 3.72 7.50 -5.59
CA VAL A 91 4.63 6.36 -5.66
C VAL A 91 4.54 5.55 -4.35
N VAL A 92 4.26 4.25 -4.46
CA VAL A 92 4.21 3.31 -3.33
C VAL A 92 5.50 2.51 -3.30
N VAL A 93 6.21 2.57 -2.16
CA VAL A 93 7.55 1.97 -1.98
C VAL A 93 7.70 1.34 -0.61
N ASP A 94 8.61 0.38 -0.49
CA ASP A 94 9.12 -0.11 0.79
C ASP A 94 9.98 0.93 1.50
N ASP A 95 10.03 0.84 2.83
CA ASP A 95 10.91 1.64 3.67
C ASP A 95 11.44 0.80 4.84
N PHE A 96 12.72 0.45 4.79
CA PHE A 96 13.38 -0.34 5.84
C PHE A 96 13.66 0.47 7.11
N SER A 97 13.61 1.80 7.06
CA SER A 97 13.76 2.64 8.26
C SER A 97 12.46 2.80 9.06
N LEU A 98 11.38 2.20 8.58
CA LEU A 98 10.10 2.13 9.28
C LEU A 98 9.85 0.72 9.80
N PRO A 99 9.36 0.56 11.02
CA PRO A 99 8.92 -0.75 11.52
C PRO A 99 7.94 -1.41 10.54
N PHE A 100 7.97 -2.75 10.48
CA PHE A 100 6.97 -3.50 9.72
C PHE A 100 5.55 -3.09 10.15
N GLY A 101 4.70 -2.82 9.17
CA GLY A 101 3.32 -2.44 9.44
C GLY A 101 3.08 -0.94 9.62
N LYS A 102 4.11 -0.09 9.56
CA LYS A 102 3.97 1.36 9.60
C LYS A 102 3.80 1.97 8.22
N LEU A 103 2.93 2.96 8.11
CA LEU A 103 2.73 3.73 6.89
C LEU A 103 3.23 5.16 7.07
N ARG A 104 3.81 5.75 6.01
CA ARG A 104 4.23 7.15 6.02
C ARG A 104 4.07 7.81 4.65
N PHE A 105 3.22 8.82 4.59
CA PHE A 105 3.16 9.73 3.44
C PHE A 105 4.25 10.79 3.52
N ARG A 106 4.76 11.16 2.34
CA ARG A 106 5.60 12.33 2.11
C ARG A 106 5.18 12.97 0.79
N GLU A 107 5.08 14.30 0.77
CA GLU A 107 4.74 15.06 -0.46
C GLU A 107 5.97 15.35 -1.33
N GLY A 108 7.16 15.12 -0.79
CA GLY A 108 8.43 15.32 -1.47
C GLY A 108 9.59 14.82 -0.62
N GLY A 109 10.82 15.08 -1.08
CA GLY A 109 12.07 14.78 -0.39
C GLY A 109 12.94 13.75 -1.10
N GLY A 110 14.17 13.58 -0.63
CA GLY A 110 15.18 12.71 -1.22
C GLY A 110 14.80 11.23 -1.24
N PRO A 111 15.61 10.40 -1.90
CA PRO A 111 15.34 8.98 -2.12
C PRO A 111 15.43 8.15 -0.84
N GLY A 112 16.16 8.62 0.19
CA GLY A 112 16.32 7.87 1.44
C GLY A 112 16.98 6.49 1.25
N GLY A 113 17.94 6.39 0.33
CA GLY A 113 18.61 5.15 -0.03
C GLY A 113 17.85 4.25 -1.01
N HIS A 114 16.58 4.53 -1.32
CA HIS A 114 15.76 3.71 -2.20
C HIS A 114 16.10 3.97 -3.69
N ASN A 115 16.67 2.96 -4.38
CA ASN A 115 17.14 3.08 -5.77
C ASN A 115 16.03 3.45 -6.76
N GLY A 116 14.82 2.93 -6.58
CA GLY A 116 13.68 3.27 -7.45
C GLY A 116 13.23 4.72 -7.30
N LEU A 117 13.23 5.27 -6.08
CA LEU A 117 12.95 6.70 -5.87
C LEU A 117 14.06 7.56 -6.47
N ARG A 118 15.33 7.17 -6.32
CA ARG A 118 16.46 7.86 -6.95
C ARG A 118 16.27 7.92 -8.46
N SER A 119 16.00 6.79 -9.09
CA SER A 119 15.75 6.72 -10.53
C SER A 119 14.62 7.64 -10.99
N ILE A 120 13.51 7.71 -10.24
CA ILE A 120 12.41 8.62 -10.56
C ILE A 120 12.85 10.07 -10.43
N ILE A 121 13.57 10.43 -9.35
CA ILE A 121 14.08 11.78 -9.13
C ILE A 121 15.02 12.22 -10.26
N ASP A 122 15.95 11.34 -10.66
CA ASP A 122 16.92 11.61 -11.73
C ASP A 122 16.21 11.83 -13.08
N GLU A 123 15.20 11.00 -13.41
CA GLU A 123 14.44 11.11 -14.66
C GLU A 123 13.46 12.28 -14.70
N MET A 124 12.92 12.69 -13.55
CA MET A 124 11.97 13.80 -13.44
C MET A 124 12.65 15.14 -13.14
N GLY A 125 13.90 15.14 -12.68
CA GLY A 125 14.63 16.34 -12.29
C GLY A 125 14.06 17.02 -11.03
N THR A 126 13.26 16.32 -10.22
CA THR A 126 12.63 16.90 -9.03
C THR A 126 12.28 15.84 -7.99
N GLU A 127 12.30 16.26 -6.72
CA GLU A 127 11.83 15.46 -5.57
C GLU A 127 10.36 15.73 -5.22
N GLY A 128 9.67 16.62 -5.95
CA GLY A 128 8.35 17.16 -5.63
C GLY A 128 7.19 16.28 -6.10
N PHE A 129 7.13 15.03 -5.66
CA PHE A 129 5.99 14.12 -5.88
C PHE A 129 5.62 13.35 -4.63
N SER A 130 4.35 12.96 -4.52
CA SER A 130 3.84 12.22 -3.37
C SER A 130 4.35 10.78 -3.34
N ARG A 131 4.66 10.28 -2.13
CA ARG A 131 5.02 8.89 -1.90
C ARG A 131 4.36 8.34 -0.65
N LEU A 132 3.90 7.09 -0.75
CA LEU A 132 3.51 6.26 0.38
C LEU A 132 4.65 5.28 0.66
N ARG A 133 5.29 5.44 1.81
CA ARG A 133 6.32 4.54 2.31
C ARG A 133 5.67 3.49 3.20
N VAL A 134 5.90 2.23 2.88
CA VAL A 134 5.38 1.07 3.61
C VAL A 134 6.54 0.44 4.38
N GLY A 135 6.44 0.44 5.70
CA GLY A 135 7.47 -0.11 6.59
C GLY A 135 7.62 -1.61 6.43
N ILE A 136 8.85 -2.04 6.19
CA ILE A 136 9.24 -3.44 6.02
C ILE A 136 10.20 -3.94 7.12
N GLY A 137 10.42 -3.10 8.16
CA GLY A 137 11.35 -3.40 9.25
C GLY A 137 12.81 -3.09 8.91
N GLU A 138 13.60 -2.87 9.96
CA GLU A 138 15.03 -2.65 9.84
C GLU A 138 15.78 -3.96 9.54
N PRO A 139 16.83 -3.92 8.71
CA PRO A 139 17.63 -5.09 8.44
C PRO A 139 18.53 -5.45 9.62
N ASP A 140 18.58 -6.73 9.97
CA ASP A 140 19.56 -7.26 10.93
C ASP A 140 20.98 -7.23 10.34
N SER A 141 21.10 -7.39 9.03
CA SER A 141 22.34 -7.35 8.26
C SER A 141 22.05 -6.96 6.80
N GLY A 142 22.92 -6.18 6.18
CA GLY A 142 22.89 -5.90 4.73
C GLY A 142 21.56 -5.43 4.15
N PHE A 143 21.45 -4.18 3.72
CA PHE A 143 20.19 -3.60 3.18
C PHE A 143 19.68 -4.34 1.94
N ILE A 144 20.61 -4.76 1.04
CA ILE A 144 20.24 -5.40 -0.23
C ILE A 144 19.57 -6.74 0.03
N ASP A 145 20.16 -7.55 0.90
CA ASP A 145 19.62 -8.87 1.22
C ASP A 145 18.26 -8.77 1.91
N HIS A 146 18.09 -7.79 2.79
CA HIS A 146 16.82 -7.55 3.47
C HIS A 146 15.70 -7.21 2.49
N VAL A 147 15.88 -6.21 1.62
CA VAL A 147 14.82 -5.81 0.68
C VAL A 147 14.53 -6.89 -0.37
N LEU A 148 15.51 -7.73 -0.72
CA LEU A 148 15.34 -8.84 -1.65
C LEU A 148 14.90 -10.15 -0.97
N SER A 149 14.78 -10.18 0.36
CA SER A 149 14.24 -11.34 1.08
C SER A 149 12.71 -11.34 1.07
N ALA A 150 12.13 -12.52 1.29
CA ALA A 150 10.70 -12.65 1.56
C ALA A 150 10.37 -12.16 2.99
N PHE A 151 9.11 -11.85 3.23
CA PHE A 151 8.61 -11.58 4.58
C PHE A 151 8.74 -12.81 5.46
N GLU A 152 9.03 -12.61 6.75
CA GLU A 152 9.10 -13.67 7.73
C GLU A 152 7.70 -14.29 8.00
N PRO A 153 7.62 -15.52 8.54
CA PRO A 153 6.34 -16.19 8.77
C PRO A 153 5.35 -15.35 9.59
N GLU A 154 5.82 -14.65 10.61
CA GLU A 154 5.03 -13.78 11.49
C GLU A 154 4.54 -12.54 10.73
N GLU A 155 5.39 -11.95 9.89
CA GLU A 155 5.04 -10.82 9.03
C GLU A 155 4.01 -11.24 7.96
N LYS A 156 4.17 -12.44 7.36
CA LYS A 156 3.24 -12.97 6.35
C LYS A 156 1.83 -13.15 6.90
N GLN A 157 1.68 -13.54 8.16
CA GLN A 157 0.36 -13.64 8.80
C GLN A 157 -0.39 -12.31 8.84
N ARG A 158 0.33 -11.19 8.80
CA ARG A 158 -0.19 -9.85 8.90
C ARG A 158 -0.03 -9.01 7.63
N LEU A 159 0.58 -9.61 6.60
CA LEU A 159 0.84 -8.90 5.36
C LEU A 159 -0.46 -8.45 4.67
N ASP A 160 -1.50 -9.28 4.69
CA ASP A 160 -2.81 -8.93 4.14
C ASP A 160 -3.41 -7.71 4.82
N GLU A 161 -3.32 -7.61 6.15
CA GLU A 161 -3.78 -6.47 6.93
C GLU A 161 -2.99 -5.18 6.54
N LEU A 162 -1.67 -5.30 6.38
CA LEU A 162 -0.82 -4.20 5.93
C LEU A 162 -1.16 -3.74 4.51
N LEU A 163 -1.36 -4.69 3.60
CA LEU A 163 -1.74 -4.39 2.21
C LEU A 163 -3.12 -3.73 2.13
N ASP A 164 -4.07 -4.15 2.96
CA ASP A 164 -5.38 -3.52 3.06
C ASP A 164 -5.29 -2.09 3.59
N ALA A 165 -4.52 -1.85 4.64
CA ALA A 165 -4.30 -0.51 5.17
C ALA A 165 -3.57 0.41 4.18
N ALA A 166 -2.57 -0.11 3.46
CA ALA A 166 -1.87 0.64 2.43
C ALA A 166 -2.78 0.98 1.24
N ALA A 167 -3.65 0.06 0.84
CA ALA A 167 -4.67 0.31 -0.19
C ALA A 167 -5.66 1.39 0.26
N ASP A 168 -6.16 1.33 1.51
CA ASP A 168 -7.02 2.37 2.08
C ASP A 168 -6.31 3.74 2.09
N ALA A 169 -5.01 3.76 2.38
CA ALA A 169 -4.20 4.98 2.37
C ALA A 169 -4.09 5.56 0.95
N VAL A 170 -3.88 4.73 -0.07
CA VAL A 170 -3.87 5.17 -1.48
C VAL A 170 -5.23 5.71 -1.89
N GLU A 171 -6.33 5.05 -1.52
CA GLU A 171 -7.70 5.53 -1.79
C GLU A 171 -7.97 6.89 -1.14
N ALA A 172 -7.51 7.09 0.11
CA ALA A 172 -7.63 8.35 0.80
C ALA A 172 -6.82 9.46 0.10
N TRP A 173 -5.59 9.16 -0.35
CA TRP A 173 -4.79 10.09 -1.14
C TRP A 173 -5.50 10.47 -2.45
N ALA A 174 -6.03 9.50 -3.16
CA ALA A 174 -6.70 9.75 -4.44
C ALA A 174 -7.91 10.67 -4.28
N ARG A 175 -8.67 10.51 -3.20
CA ARG A 175 -9.88 11.29 -2.90
C ARG A 175 -9.58 12.66 -2.29
N ASP A 176 -8.70 12.71 -1.31
CA ASP A 176 -8.55 13.84 -0.38
C ASP A 176 -7.20 14.58 -0.53
N GLY A 177 -6.26 14.04 -1.31
CA GLY A 177 -4.90 14.55 -1.49
C GLY A 177 -3.93 14.11 -0.40
N ALA A 178 -2.63 14.40 -0.62
CA ALA A 178 -1.54 13.89 0.22
C ALA A 178 -1.57 14.44 1.66
N SER A 179 -1.90 15.71 1.85
CA SER A 179 -1.94 16.34 3.18
C SER A 179 -2.95 15.67 4.11
N LYS A 180 -4.20 15.45 3.65
CA LYS A 180 -5.23 14.80 4.46
C LYS A 180 -4.93 13.32 4.67
N ALA A 181 -4.43 12.61 3.64
CA ALA A 181 -4.01 11.23 3.77
C ALA A 181 -2.86 11.09 4.79
N SER A 182 -1.88 11.99 4.77
CA SER A 182 -0.75 11.98 5.73
C SER A 182 -1.22 12.16 7.17
N ASN A 183 -2.13 13.07 7.43
CA ASN A 183 -2.69 13.30 8.78
C ASN A 183 -3.36 12.05 9.35
N ARG A 184 -3.98 11.24 8.48
CA ARG A 184 -4.68 10.03 8.89
C ARG A 184 -3.75 8.81 9.02
N TYR A 185 -2.83 8.63 8.09
CA TYR A 185 -2.08 7.38 7.96
C TYR A 185 -0.64 7.45 8.48
N ASN A 186 -0.04 8.64 8.72
CA ASN A 186 1.29 8.70 9.32
C ASN A 186 1.32 8.27 10.79
N ALA A 187 0.17 8.27 11.46
CA ALA A 187 0.01 7.70 12.80
C ALA A 187 -0.38 6.22 12.78
N PHE A 188 -0.65 5.66 11.58
CA PHE A 188 -1.03 4.26 11.44
C PHE A 188 0.15 3.34 11.72
N GLU A 189 -0.11 2.31 12.48
CA GLU A 189 0.81 1.20 12.74
C GLU A 189 -0.02 -0.06 13.01
N LEU A 190 0.37 -1.19 12.44
CA LEU A 190 -0.26 -2.46 12.79
C LEU A 190 -0.04 -2.75 14.27
N ARG A 191 -1.12 -3.11 14.98
CA ARG A 191 -0.98 -3.50 16.39
C ARG A 191 -0.12 -4.75 16.48
N PRO A 192 0.70 -4.91 17.56
CA PRO A 192 1.40 -6.17 17.81
C PRO A 192 0.45 -7.36 17.79
N ALA A 193 0.89 -8.51 17.28
CA ALA A 193 0.08 -9.72 17.20
C ALA A 193 -0.47 -10.17 18.57
N ASP A 194 0.24 -9.82 19.65
CA ASP A 194 -0.13 -10.16 21.02
C ASP A 194 -1.15 -9.19 21.64
N ALA A 195 -1.37 -8.02 21.05
CA ALA A 195 -2.32 -7.03 21.54
C ALA A 195 -3.79 -7.52 21.43
N ASP A 196 -4.07 -8.45 20.50
CA ASP A 196 -5.40 -9.04 20.36
C ASP A 196 -5.65 -10.19 21.37
N ARG A 197 -4.57 -10.78 21.92
CA ARG A 197 -4.64 -11.83 22.96
C ARG A 197 -4.74 -11.27 24.37
N SER A 198 -4.31 -10.04 24.59
CA SER A 198 -4.33 -9.37 25.89
C SER A 198 -5.54 -8.47 26.14
N ALA A 199 -6.38 -8.23 25.12
CA ALA A 199 -7.66 -7.60 25.35
C ALA A 199 -8.56 -8.62 26.05
N PRO A 200 -9.03 -8.33 27.30
CA PRO A 200 -10.06 -9.17 27.90
C PRO A 200 -11.23 -9.26 26.92
N PRO A 201 -11.94 -10.40 26.81
CA PRO A 201 -13.12 -10.49 25.98
C PRO A 201 -14.00 -9.31 26.35
N GLY A 202 -14.19 -8.39 25.39
CA GLY A 202 -14.76 -7.09 25.65
C GLY A 202 -16.01 -7.23 26.50
N GLU A 203 -16.03 -6.60 27.67
CA GLU A 203 -17.19 -6.53 28.52
C GLU A 203 -18.37 -6.11 27.65
N VAL A 204 -19.31 -7.01 27.55
CA VAL A 204 -20.53 -6.80 26.77
C VAL A 204 -21.41 -5.96 27.67
N ASP A 205 -21.26 -4.63 27.57
CA ASP A 205 -22.06 -3.70 28.34
C ASP A 205 -23.52 -3.75 27.87
N GLY A 206 -24.37 -4.26 28.74
CA GLY A 206 -25.81 -4.16 28.63
C GLY A 206 -26.54 -5.43 28.18
N PRO A 207 -27.85 -5.51 28.47
CA PRO A 207 -28.70 -6.58 27.99
C PRO A 207 -28.84 -6.54 26.46
N PRO A 208 -29.10 -7.69 25.80
CA PRO A 208 -29.31 -7.73 24.36
C PRO A 208 -30.48 -6.81 23.96
N GLY A 209 -30.33 -6.09 22.85
CA GLY A 209 -31.40 -5.30 22.27
C GLY A 209 -32.61 -6.16 21.88
N PRO A 210 -33.75 -5.54 21.50
CA PRO A 210 -34.98 -6.25 21.09
C PRO A 210 -34.77 -7.18 19.89
N ASP A 211 -33.64 -7.05 19.18
CA ASP A 211 -33.20 -7.86 18.03
C ASP A 211 -32.30 -9.06 18.42
N GLY A 212 -32.10 -9.29 19.75
CA GLY A 212 -31.25 -10.36 20.25
C GLY A 212 -29.74 -10.14 20.02
N ILE A 213 -29.33 -8.95 19.62
CA ILE A 213 -27.93 -8.64 19.30
C ILE A 213 -27.28 -7.85 20.46
N ARG A 214 -26.18 -8.37 20.98
CA ARG A 214 -25.34 -7.64 21.94
C ARG A 214 -24.35 -6.75 21.20
N ARG A 215 -24.28 -5.46 21.58
CA ARG A 215 -23.44 -4.45 20.96
C ARG A 215 -22.20 -4.23 21.83
N THR A 216 -21.00 -4.34 21.21
CA THR A 216 -19.77 -3.93 21.87
C THR A 216 -19.42 -2.49 21.47
N ARG A 217 -18.69 -1.79 22.33
CA ARG A 217 -18.31 -0.36 22.14
C ARG A 217 -17.51 -0.07 20.84
N THR A 218 -17.02 -1.09 20.14
CA THR A 218 -16.16 -0.98 18.96
C THR A 218 -16.71 -1.61 17.67
N GLY A 219 -17.93 -2.16 17.70
CA GLY A 219 -18.53 -2.72 16.47
C GLY A 219 -19.48 -3.88 16.70
N TRP A 220 -20.19 -4.26 15.65
CA TRP A 220 -21.19 -5.31 15.65
C TRP A 220 -20.54 -6.69 15.56
N ARG A 221 -20.75 -7.57 16.56
CA ARG A 221 -20.53 -9.03 16.43
C ARG A 221 -21.83 -9.78 16.64
N LYS A 222 -22.19 -10.60 15.66
CA LYS A 222 -23.30 -11.55 15.75
C LYS A 222 -22.81 -12.76 16.53
N ILE A 223 -23.22 -12.92 17.79
CA ILE A 223 -22.98 -14.14 18.56
C ILE A 223 -24.17 -15.05 18.25
N ARG A 224 -23.92 -16.21 17.61
CA ARG A 224 -24.93 -17.27 17.53
C ARG A 224 -25.14 -17.81 18.94
N SER A 225 -26.37 -17.76 19.43
CA SER A 225 -26.79 -18.50 20.60
C SER A 225 -26.81 -20.01 20.23
N GLU A 226 -25.96 -20.80 20.84
CA GLU A 226 -26.18 -22.24 20.88
C GLU A 226 -27.46 -22.48 21.69
N ALA A 227 -28.43 -23.16 21.07
CA ALA A 227 -29.61 -23.63 21.77
C ALA A 227 -29.21 -24.75 22.74
N PRO A 228 -29.69 -24.74 23.99
CA PRO A 228 -29.55 -25.90 24.86
C PRO A 228 -30.42 -27.06 24.37
N GLU A 229 -29.88 -28.27 24.40
CA GLU A 229 -30.61 -29.52 24.26
C GLU A 229 -31.70 -29.71 25.32
#